data_eaaa8b37f8baa94a44d989d71a0b2b4f
#
_entry.id   eaaa8b37f8baa94a44d989d71a0b2b4f
#
_cell.length_a   1.000
_cell.length_b   1.000
_cell.length_c   1.000
_cell.angle_alpha   90.00
_cell.angle_beta   90.00
_cell.angle_gamma   90.00
#
_symmetry.space_group_name_H-M   'P 1'
#
loop_
_entity.id
_entity.type
_entity.pdbx_description
1 polymer ?
#
loop_
_entity_poly.entity_id
_entity_poly.type
_entity_poly.pdbx_seq_one_letter_code
_entity_poly.pdbx_strand_id
1 'polypeptide(L)'
;MEAGEPEGLVVRALRQVSGYGRQGRSWTSPEGGLYCSLLLRPQVAPRELPTLSLVVGMAVRRALVALAGARAEEAVRIKWPNDVVLAQKARYARFPEATEIRDLGFSESGKELGQKNRAQRLFCANEGDACSARDGRAPDFAKLCGISLEAHGGGVCVGVGVNVLPPDKRPDVGGKNRPAYVADLADSVAAPAVAVEAVLEALLAAFAPLYGVWRRNGFAPLVDEFNAYSSLNGQNVRMVDRADYLL
;
A
#
# COMPACT_ATOMS: atom_id res chain seq x y z
N MET A 1 -9.98 -3.87 23.04
CA MET A 1 -9.22 -5.04 22.60
C MET A 1 -8.94 -6.04 23.71
N GLU A 2 -9.10 -5.64 24.95
CA GLU A 2 -8.90 -6.52 26.11
C GLU A 2 -10.08 -7.48 26.39
N ALA A 3 -11.23 -7.21 25.81
CA ALA A 3 -12.50 -7.88 26.14
C ALA A 3 -12.76 -9.21 25.41
N GLY A 4 -11.75 -9.84 24.81
CA GLY A 4 -11.95 -11.13 24.15
C GLY A 4 -12.75 -11.07 22.85
N GLU A 5 -12.86 -9.92 22.23
CA GLU A 5 -13.52 -9.78 20.94
C GLU A 5 -12.88 -10.71 19.88
N PRO A 6 -13.69 -11.35 19.05
CA PRO A 6 -13.21 -12.31 18.06
C PRO A 6 -12.40 -11.63 16.96
N GLU A 7 -11.52 -12.40 16.32
CA GLU A 7 -10.87 -11.99 15.08
C GLU A 7 -11.92 -11.67 13.99
N GLY A 8 -11.69 -10.64 13.20
CA GLY A 8 -12.56 -10.22 12.13
C GLY A 8 -13.56 -9.14 12.51
N LEU A 9 -13.54 -8.64 13.76
CA LEU A 9 -14.33 -7.46 14.11
C LEU A 9 -13.89 -6.27 13.27
N VAL A 10 -14.86 -5.60 12.64
CA VAL A 10 -14.65 -4.36 11.88
C VAL A 10 -15.45 -3.24 12.54
N VAL A 11 -14.75 -2.16 12.87
CA VAL A 11 -15.36 -0.93 13.37
C VAL A 11 -15.16 0.17 12.33
N ARG A 12 -16.24 0.89 11.99
CA ARG A 12 -16.21 2.01 11.05
C ARG A 12 -16.66 3.29 11.73
N ALA A 13 -15.99 4.40 11.41
CA ALA A 13 -16.42 5.74 11.76
C ALA A 13 -16.78 6.55 10.51
N LEU A 14 -17.76 7.45 10.62
CA LEU A 14 -18.11 8.39 9.54
C LEU A 14 -17.09 9.52 9.44
N ARG A 15 -16.50 9.91 10.58
CA ARG A 15 -15.42 10.91 10.69
C ARG A 15 -14.54 10.59 11.89
N GLN A 16 -13.34 11.12 11.93
CA GLN A 16 -12.49 11.07 13.11
C GLN A 16 -12.20 12.48 13.61
N VAL A 17 -12.30 12.69 14.93
CA VAL A 17 -12.01 14.00 15.56
C VAL A 17 -10.51 14.17 15.86
N SER A 18 -9.76 13.06 15.95
CA SER A 18 -8.33 13.05 16.22
C SER A 18 -7.65 11.89 15.47
N GLY A 19 -7.80 11.87 14.14
CA GLY A 19 -7.10 10.90 13.29
C GLY A 19 -5.59 11.13 13.33
N TYR A 20 -4.82 10.06 13.40
CA TYR A 20 -3.36 10.14 13.41
C TYR A 20 -2.73 9.14 12.45
N GLY A 21 -1.57 9.50 11.94
CA GLY A 21 -0.72 8.67 11.11
C GLY A 21 0.58 8.33 11.82
N ARG A 22 1.50 7.68 11.11
CA ARG A 22 2.82 7.35 11.64
C ARG A 22 3.59 8.60 12.07
N GLN A 23 4.43 8.44 13.11
CA GLN A 23 5.29 9.52 13.66
C GLN A 23 4.49 10.72 14.19
N GLY A 24 3.30 10.50 14.74
CA GLY A 24 2.49 11.57 15.33
C GLY A 24 1.88 12.57 14.33
N ARG A 25 1.92 12.29 13.02
CA ARG A 25 1.30 13.18 12.03
C ARG A 25 -0.22 13.11 12.14
N SER A 26 -0.88 14.26 12.06
CA SER A 26 -2.33 14.29 12.00
C SER A 26 -2.84 13.69 10.68
N TRP A 27 -3.98 12.99 10.77
CA TRP A 27 -4.75 12.52 9.64
C TRP A 27 -6.12 13.17 9.67
N THR A 28 -6.40 14.02 8.68
CA THR A 28 -7.71 14.68 8.57
C THR A 28 -8.73 13.69 8.03
N SER A 29 -9.82 13.50 8.75
CA SER A 29 -10.84 12.47 8.47
C SER A 29 -12.24 13.07 8.38
N PRO A 30 -12.57 13.90 7.37
CA PRO A 30 -13.90 14.45 7.19
C PRO A 30 -14.88 13.35 6.75
N GLU A 31 -16.17 13.65 6.78
CA GLU A 31 -17.18 12.80 6.14
C GLU A 31 -16.86 12.61 4.65
N GLY A 32 -17.29 11.47 4.10
CA GLY A 32 -17.00 11.08 2.73
C GLY A 32 -15.73 10.23 2.56
N GLY A 33 -14.98 9.94 3.64
CA GLY A 33 -13.90 8.98 3.66
C GLY A 33 -14.31 7.64 4.28
N LEU A 34 -13.57 6.58 3.99
CA LEU A 34 -13.63 5.32 4.72
C LEU A 34 -12.60 5.34 5.84
N TYR A 35 -13.07 5.23 7.08
CA TYR A 35 -12.23 5.08 8.27
C TYR A 35 -12.68 3.85 9.01
N CYS A 36 -11.89 2.79 8.94
CA CYS A 36 -12.22 1.54 9.62
C CYS A 36 -11.01 0.95 10.33
N SER A 37 -11.29 0.14 11.34
CA SER A 37 -10.33 -0.65 12.08
C SER A 37 -10.76 -2.10 12.04
N LEU A 38 -9.80 -3.00 11.74
CA LEU A 38 -10.00 -4.44 11.76
C LEU A 38 -9.21 -5.03 12.91
N LEU A 39 -9.84 -5.87 13.72
CA LEU A 39 -9.16 -6.64 14.76
C LEU A 39 -8.74 -7.99 14.19
N LEU A 40 -7.44 -8.27 14.20
CA LEU A 40 -6.86 -9.51 13.73
C LEU A 40 -6.06 -10.18 14.86
N ARG A 41 -5.96 -11.51 14.81
CA ARG A 41 -5.18 -12.32 15.77
C ARG A 41 -4.28 -13.33 15.04
N PRO A 42 -3.37 -12.83 14.18
CA PRO A 42 -2.54 -13.72 13.38
C PRO A 42 -1.55 -14.50 14.25
N GLN A 43 -1.48 -15.81 14.04
CA GLN A 43 -0.46 -16.68 14.63
C GLN A 43 0.71 -16.80 13.66
N VAL A 44 1.52 -15.74 13.57
CA VAL A 44 2.68 -15.64 12.66
C VAL A 44 3.93 -15.24 13.44
N ALA A 45 5.10 -15.46 12.85
CA ALA A 45 6.34 -14.96 13.44
C ALA A 45 6.32 -13.43 13.55
N PRO A 46 6.82 -12.82 14.65
CA PRO A 46 6.80 -11.36 14.84
C PRO A 46 7.40 -10.56 13.69
N ARG A 47 8.40 -11.12 13.00
CA ARG A 47 9.04 -10.50 11.81
C ARG A 47 8.09 -10.35 10.61
N GLU A 48 7.01 -11.12 10.56
CA GLU A 48 6.01 -11.03 9.48
C GLU A 48 5.00 -9.90 9.72
N LEU A 49 4.76 -9.52 10.98
CA LEU A 49 3.74 -8.52 11.32
C LEU A 49 3.88 -7.20 10.57
N PRO A 50 5.07 -6.62 10.38
CA PRO A 50 5.20 -5.37 9.61
C PRO A 50 4.74 -5.49 8.16
N THR A 51 4.80 -6.70 7.56
CA THR A 51 4.38 -6.92 6.17
C THR A 51 2.85 -6.94 6.01
N LEU A 52 2.09 -7.06 7.10
CA LEU A 52 0.63 -7.00 7.06
C LEU A 52 0.12 -5.67 6.48
N SER A 53 0.82 -4.55 6.71
CA SER A 53 0.46 -3.27 6.09
C SER A 53 0.54 -3.31 4.56
N LEU A 54 1.46 -4.10 4.01
CA LEU A 54 1.61 -4.29 2.56
C LEU A 54 0.47 -5.14 2.02
N VAL A 55 0.08 -6.20 2.75
CA VAL A 55 -1.09 -7.05 2.42
C VAL A 55 -2.36 -6.22 2.36
N VAL A 56 -2.57 -5.35 3.36
CA VAL A 56 -3.71 -4.41 3.37
C VAL A 56 -3.63 -3.43 2.21
N GLY A 57 -2.44 -2.89 1.90
CA GLY A 57 -2.22 -2.03 0.75
C GLY A 57 -2.57 -2.69 -0.59
N MET A 58 -2.21 -3.98 -0.74
CA MET A 58 -2.61 -4.79 -1.91
C MET A 58 -4.13 -4.97 -1.96
N ALA A 59 -4.77 -5.24 -0.81
CA ALA A 59 -6.23 -5.37 -0.74
C ALA A 59 -6.94 -4.07 -1.12
N VAL A 60 -6.49 -2.92 -0.62
CA VAL A 60 -7.02 -1.61 -1.00
C VAL A 60 -6.88 -1.40 -2.51
N ARG A 61 -5.70 -1.67 -3.08
CA ARG A 61 -5.50 -1.55 -4.53
C ARG A 61 -6.46 -2.45 -5.32
N ARG A 62 -6.56 -3.74 -4.96
CA ARG A 62 -7.49 -4.68 -5.62
C ARG A 62 -8.95 -4.21 -5.53
N ALA A 63 -9.36 -3.69 -4.37
CA ALA A 63 -10.69 -3.13 -4.18
C ALA A 63 -10.95 -1.95 -5.11
N LEU A 64 -10.00 -1.01 -5.21
CA LEU A 64 -10.13 0.14 -6.09
C LEU A 64 -10.13 -0.24 -7.57
N VAL A 65 -9.36 -1.26 -7.96
CA VAL A 65 -9.40 -1.80 -9.33
C VAL A 65 -10.74 -2.45 -9.64
N ALA A 66 -11.30 -3.20 -8.71
CA ALA A 66 -12.63 -3.81 -8.88
C ALA A 66 -13.75 -2.77 -9.05
N LEU A 67 -13.62 -1.61 -8.40
CA LEU A 67 -14.63 -0.54 -8.42
C LEU A 67 -14.45 0.45 -9.57
N ALA A 68 -13.21 0.73 -9.99
CA ALA A 68 -12.89 1.79 -10.94
C ALA A 68 -12.16 1.28 -12.21
N GLY A 69 -12.00 -0.04 -12.36
CA GLY A 69 -11.51 -0.67 -13.59
C GLY A 69 -10.11 -0.26 -14.03
N ALA A 70 -9.92 -0.17 -15.35
CA ALA A 70 -8.63 0.01 -16.00
C ALA A 70 -7.87 1.24 -15.50
N ARG A 71 -8.56 2.35 -15.19
CA ARG A 71 -7.91 3.55 -14.68
C ARG A 71 -7.26 3.34 -13.31
N ALA A 72 -7.91 2.59 -12.42
CA ALA A 72 -7.32 2.23 -11.14
C ALA A 72 -6.14 1.27 -11.33
N GLU A 73 -6.25 0.31 -12.25
CA GLU A 73 -5.18 -0.63 -12.61
C GLU A 73 -3.91 0.12 -13.02
N GLU A 74 -4.06 1.15 -13.88
CA GLU A 74 -2.93 1.93 -14.40
C GLU A 74 -2.36 2.93 -13.40
N ALA A 75 -3.18 3.51 -12.52
CA ALA A 75 -2.79 4.68 -11.75
C ALA A 75 -2.58 4.42 -10.25
N VAL A 76 -3.21 3.39 -9.66
CA VAL A 76 -3.10 3.11 -8.23
C VAL A 76 -1.85 2.29 -7.94
N ARG A 77 -1.01 2.79 -7.00
CA ARG A 77 0.25 2.16 -6.59
C ARG A 77 0.31 1.99 -5.08
N ILE A 78 1.05 0.97 -4.65
CA ILE A 78 1.33 0.72 -3.24
C ILE A 78 2.64 1.41 -2.90
N LYS A 79 2.59 2.34 -1.95
CA LYS A 79 3.78 3.06 -1.49
C LYS A 79 4.22 2.51 -0.13
N TRP A 80 5.35 1.82 -0.15
CA TRP A 80 5.99 1.34 1.08
C TRP A 80 6.18 2.49 2.09
N PRO A 81 5.98 2.27 3.39
CA PRO A 81 5.60 1.00 4.01
C PRO A 81 4.09 0.83 4.24
N ASN A 82 3.23 1.85 4.04
CA ASN A 82 1.88 1.83 4.58
C ASN A 82 0.88 2.76 3.85
N ASP A 83 1.17 3.15 2.62
CA ASP A 83 0.33 4.05 1.86
C ASP A 83 -0.13 3.42 0.54
N VAL A 84 -1.32 3.81 0.08
CA VAL A 84 -1.73 3.62 -1.31
C VAL A 84 -1.86 5.00 -1.94
N VAL A 85 -1.36 5.15 -3.17
CA VAL A 85 -1.21 6.43 -3.84
C VAL A 85 -1.75 6.38 -5.25
N LEU A 86 -2.18 7.55 -5.75
CA LEU A 86 -2.54 7.79 -7.12
C LEU A 86 -1.35 8.41 -7.85
N ALA A 87 -0.90 7.78 -8.93
CA ALA A 87 0.10 8.32 -9.82
C ALA A 87 -0.54 9.41 -10.71
N GLN A 88 0.08 10.59 -10.76
CA GLN A 88 -0.40 11.68 -11.61
C GLN A 88 0.03 11.45 -13.06
N LYS A 89 -0.87 11.70 -14.01
CA LYS A 89 -0.90 11.30 -15.41
C LYS A 89 0.35 11.53 -16.29
N ALA A 90 1.38 12.19 -15.85
CA ALA A 90 2.42 12.62 -16.76
C ALA A 90 3.49 11.59 -17.15
N ARG A 91 3.62 10.43 -16.48
CA ARG A 91 4.87 9.65 -16.60
C ARG A 91 4.82 8.13 -16.48
N TYR A 92 3.68 7.52 -16.37
CA TYR A 92 3.59 6.06 -16.48
C TYR A 92 3.12 5.65 -17.89
N ALA A 93 3.86 6.10 -18.91
CA ALA A 93 3.77 5.49 -20.21
C ALA A 93 4.38 4.09 -20.09
N ARG A 94 3.50 3.07 -20.04
CA ARG A 94 3.80 1.63 -20.18
C ARG A 94 5.02 1.17 -19.37
N PHE A 95 4.77 0.57 -18.21
CA PHE A 95 5.65 -0.52 -17.79
C PHE A 95 5.59 -1.57 -18.91
N PRO A 96 6.73 -2.09 -19.39
CA PRO A 96 6.67 -3.24 -20.27
C PRO A 96 5.84 -4.31 -19.54
N GLU A 97 4.87 -4.88 -20.25
CA GLU A 97 4.19 -6.09 -19.79
C GLU A 97 5.27 -7.02 -19.27
N ALA A 98 4.98 -7.78 -18.23
CA ALA A 98 5.87 -8.76 -17.62
C ALA A 98 6.21 -9.84 -18.67
N THR A 99 6.94 -9.43 -19.69
CA THR A 99 7.42 -10.27 -20.79
C THR A 99 8.78 -10.77 -20.36
N GLU A 100 8.77 -12.03 -19.92
CA GLU A 100 9.93 -12.91 -19.93
C GLU A 100 11.12 -12.49 -19.07
N ILE A 101 11.03 -12.72 -17.76
CA ILE A 101 12.21 -13.14 -17.01
C ILE A 101 12.45 -14.62 -17.34
N ARG A 102 12.83 -14.90 -18.56
CA ARG A 102 13.50 -16.15 -18.94
C ARG A 102 14.97 -15.84 -19.08
N ASP A 103 15.78 -16.64 -18.37
CA ASP A 103 17.23 -16.76 -18.49
C ASP A 103 18.08 -15.56 -18.05
N LEU A 104 18.18 -15.37 -16.73
CA LEU A 104 19.45 -14.95 -16.15
C LEU A 104 20.16 -16.21 -15.68
N GLY A 105 21.08 -16.71 -16.51
CA GLY A 105 21.94 -17.85 -16.23
C GLY A 105 22.67 -17.66 -14.90
N PHE A 106 22.38 -18.53 -13.94
CA PHE A 106 23.19 -18.70 -12.76
C PHE A 106 24.45 -19.47 -13.16
N SER A 107 25.57 -18.76 -13.22
CA SER A 107 26.88 -19.38 -13.20
C SER A 107 27.17 -19.89 -11.80
N GLU A 108 27.26 -21.19 -11.65
CA GLU A 108 27.76 -21.86 -10.46
C GLU A 108 29.22 -21.50 -10.23
N SER A 109 29.52 -20.65 -9.28
CA SER A 109 30.80 -20.66 -8.59
C SER A 109 30.57 -20.38 -7.12
N GLY A 110 30.68 -21.45 -6.34
CA GLY A 110 30.42 -21.47 -4.91
C GLY A 110 31.37 -20.58 -4.11
N LYS A 111 30.80 -19.88 -3.17
CA LYS A 111 31.34 -19.63 -1.83
C LYS A 111 30.17 -19.27 -0.90
N GLU A 112 30.02 -20.09 0.13
CA GLU A 112 29.12 -19.85 1.25
C GLU A 112 29.39 -18.50 1.90
N LEU A 113 28.41 -17.62 1.86
CA LEU A 113 28.33 -16.48 2.77
C LEU A 113 26.97 -16.54 3.48
N GLY A 114 27.06 -16.49 4.81
CA GLY A 114 26.04 -16.71 5.81
C GLY A 114 24.65 -16.16 5.52
N GLN A 115 23.69 -16.88 6.02
CA GLN A 115 22.24 -16.56 6.05
C GLN A 115 21.99 -15.18 6.69
N LYS A 116 22.08 -14.13 5.90
CA LYS A 116 21.50 -12.82 6.26
C LYS A 116 20.38 -12.50 5.27
N ASN A 117 19.17 -12.64 5.81
CA ASN A 117 17.89 -12.10 5.34
C ASN A 117 17.71 -11.91 3.82
N ARG A 118 17.20 -12.94 3.16
CA ARG A 118 16.80 -12.94 1.74
C ARG A 118 15.78 -11.83 1.41
N ALA A 119 14.98 -11.41 2.38
CA ALA A 119 14.01 -10.33 2.22
C ALA A 119 14.67 -8.93 2.03
N GLN A 120 15.87 -8.72 2.56
CA GLN A 120 16.61 -7.46 2.38
C GLN A 120 17.34 -7.35 1.05
N ARG A 121 17.60 -8.46 0.36
CA ARG A 121 18.31 -8.46 -0.94
C ARG A 121 17.42 -8.20 -2.15
N LEU A 122 16.10 -8.35 -2.03
CA LEU A 122 15.16 -8.11 -3.13
C LEU A 122 14.95 -6.61 -3.44
N PHE A 123 15.48 -5.71 -2.62
CA PHE A 123 15.38 -4.25 -2.85
C PHE A 123 16.59 -3.63 -3.56
N CYS A 124 17.63 -4.41 -3.88
CA CYS A 124 18.79 -3.93 -4.62
C CYS A 124 18.79 -4.55 -6.02
N ALA A 125 17.97 -4.04 -6.93
CA ALA A 125 18.02 -4.45 -8.32
C ALA A 125 19.06 -3.63 -9.08
N ASN A 126 20.02 -4.34 -9.64
CA ASN A 126 20.88 -4.06 -10.78
C ASN A 126 21.36 -2.62 -11.05
N GLU A 127 22.63 -2.41 -10.75
CA GLU A 127 23.45 -1.43 -11.45
C GLU A 127 23.58 -1.86 -12.92
N GLY A 128 22.85 -1.25 -13.83
CA GLY A 128 23.09 -1.50 -15.25
C GLY A 128 22.13 -0.90 -16.26
N ASP A 129 20.87 -0.70 -15.94
CA ASP A 129 19.93 -0.11 -16.91
C ASP A 129 19.44 1.25 -16.47
N ALA A 130 20.11 2.28 -16.99
CA ALA A 130 19.68 3.66 -16.91
C ALA A 130 18.39 3.86 -17.73
N CYS A 131 17.24 3.58 -17.13
CA CYS A 131 16.02 4.19 -17.60
C CYS A 131 16.09 5.68 -17.23
N SER A 132 16.64 6.49 -18.14
CA SER A 132 16.71 7.93 -17.99
C SER A 132 15.30 8.49 -17.86
N ALA A 133 14.93 8.87 -16.63
CA ALA A 133 13.86 9.84 -16.42
C ALA A 133 14.26 11.10 -17.19
N ARG A 134 13.64 11.38 -18.33
CA ARG A 134 14.04 12.42 -19.28
C ARG A 134 14.04 13.85 -18.70
N ASP A 135 13.72 14.05 -17.43
CA ASP A 135 13.68 15.37 -16.77
C ASP A 135 13.92 15.36 -15.27
N GLY A 136 14.49 14.30 -14.67
CA GLY A 136 15.00 14.31 -13.29
C GLY A 136 13.97 14.59 -12.18
N ARG A 137 12.67 14.67 -12.47
CA ARG A 137 11.62 14.88 -11.46
C ARG A 137 11.15 13.56 -10.89
N ALA A 138 11.14 13.45 -9.55
CA ALA A 138 10.50 12.35 -8.85
C ALA A 138 9.03 12.20 -9.28
N PRO A 139 8.51 10.95 -9.35
CA PRO A 139 7.10 10.72 -9.67
C PRO A 139 6.19 11.50 -8.72
N ASP A 140 5.19 12.16 -9.29
CA ASP A 140 4.20 12.91 -8.51
C ASP A 140 3.08 11.98 -8.07
N PHE A 141 3.06 11.65 -6.79
CA PHE A 141 2.06 10.81 -6.17
C PHE A 141 1.16 11.60 -5.23
N ALA A 142 -0.14 11.35 -5.30
CA ALA A 142 -1.10 11.85 -4.34
C ALA A 142 -1.66 10.71 -3.47
N LYS A 143 -1.87 10.94 -2.19
CA LYS A 143 -2.23 9.91 -1.21
C LYS A 143 -3.72 9.59 -1.25
N LEU A 144 -4.05 8.33 -1.56
CA LEU A 144 -5.42 7.77 -1.51
C LEU A 144 -5.73 7.14 -0.16
N CYS A 145 -4.76 6.41 0.41
CA CYS A 145 -4.98 5.63 1.63
C CYS A 145 -3.76 5.66 2.54
N GLY A 146 -4.02 5.66 3.84
CA GLY A 146 -3.05 5.40 4.90
C GLY A 146 -3.45 4.19 5.72
N ILE A 147 -2.48 3.39 6.14
CA ILE A 147 -2.67 2.17 6.92
C ILE A 147 -1.85 2.28 8.20
N SER A 148 -2.44 1.90 9.34
CA SER A 148 -1.74 1.78 10.62
C SER A 148 -1.85 0.36 11.16
N LEU A 149 -0.83 -0.09 11.89
CA LEU A 149 -0.82 -1.34 12.61
C LEU A 149 -0.47 -1.06 14.06
N GLU A 150 -1.31 -1.55 14.97
CA GLU A 150 -1.10 -1.41 16.40
C GLU A 150 -1.27 -2.78 17.05
N ALA A 151 -0.20 -3.29 17.65
CA ALA A 151 -0.21 -4.59 18.32
C ALA A 151 -0.54 -4.40 19.80
N HIS A 152 -1.58 -5.08 20.28
CA HIS A 152 -2.01 -5.07 21.67
C HIS A 152 -2.60 -6.43 22.07
N GLY A 153 -2.29 -6.93 23.26
CA GLY A 153 -2.99 -8.03 23.89
C GLY A 153 -3.10 -9.31 23.04
N GLY A 154 -2.07 -9.66 22.27
CA GLY A 154 -2.09 -10.82 21.37
C GLY A 154 -2.92 -10.63 20.10
N GLY A 155 -3.33 -9.39 19.78
CA GLY A 155 -4.00 -9.01 18.54
C GLY A 155 -3.32 -7.83 17.84
N VAL A 156 -3.74 -7.56 16.61
CA VAL A 156 -3.33 -6.42 15.82
C VAL A 156 -4.57 -5.66 15.40
N CYS A 157 -4.63 -4.37 15.76
CA CYS A 157 -5.60 -3.43 15.21
C CYS A 157 -5.05 -2.84 13.92
N VAL A 158 -5.72 -3.08 12.82
CA VAL A 158 -5.37 -2.54 11.51
C VAL A 158 -6.28 -1.35 11.21
N GLY A 159 -5.74 -0.13 11.29
CA GLY A 159 -6.45 1.08 10.88
C GLY A 159 -6.29 1.31 9.38
N VAL A 160 -7.40 1.57 8.69
CA VAL A 160 -7.42 1.89 7.26
C VAL A 160 -8.21 3.18 7.04
N GLY A 161 -7.54 4.20 6.50
CA GLY A 161 -8.16 5.44 6.08
C GLY A 161 -8.07 5.62 4.56
N VAL A 162 -9.21 5.63 3.86
CA VAL A 162 -9.27 5.86 2.41
C VAL A 162 -10.01 7.16 2.13
N ASN A 163 -9.40 8.04 1.35
CA ASN A 163 -10.06 9.24 0.84
C ASN A 163 -11.00 8.83 -0.32
N VAL A 164 -12.32 8.77 -0.08
CA VAL A 164 -13.28 8.33 -1.09
C VAL A 164 -13.86 9.51 -1.85
N LEU A 165 -14.56 10.40 -1.15
CA LEU A 165 -15.16 11.61 -1.75
C LEU A 165 -14.35 12.84 -1.32
N PRO A 166 -14.07 13.77 -2.23
CA PRO A 166 -13.41 15.01 -1.86
C PRO A 166 -14.35 15.90 -1.04
N PRO A 167 -13.85 16.67 -0.06
CA PRO A 167 -14.60 17.75 0.55
C PRO A 167 -14.83 18.87 -0.48
N ASP A 168 -15.82 19.76 -0.21
CA ASP A 168 -16.15 20.89 -1.08
C ASP A 168 -14.92 21.74 -1.43
N LYS A 169 -14.05 21.95 -0.44
CA LYS A 169 -12.77 22.60 -0.62
C LYS A 169 -11.63 21.63 -0.31
N ARG A 170 -10.90 21.23 -1.36
CA ARG A 170 -9.73 20.36 -1.19
C ARG A 170 -8.65 21.09 -0.37
N PRO A 171 -8.04 20.40 0.63
CA PRO A 171 -6.98 21.01 1.42
C PRO A 171 -5.74 21.27 0.55
N ASP A 172 -5.19 22.47 0.66
CA ASP A 172 -3.87 22.77 0.13
C ASP A 172 -2.82 22.41 1.18
N VAL A 173 -2.19 21.26 1.01
CA VAL A 173 -1.21 20.72 1.98
C VAL A 173 0.24 20.87 1.52
N GLY A 174 0.48 21.60 0.44
CA GLY A 174 1.83 21.79 -0.13
C GLY A 174 2.51 20.48 -0.54
N GLY A 175 2.95 20.36 -1.73
CA GLY A 175 3.81 19.40 -2.44
C GLY A 175 3.78 17.92 -2.05
N LYS A 176 4.30 17.50 -0.89
CA LYS A 176 4.68 16.10 -0.62
C LYS A 176 3.56 15.13 -0.20
N ASN A 177 2.44 15.63 0.33
CA ASN A 177 1.37 14.79 0.89
C ASN A 177 0.00 15.17 0.33
N ARG A 178 -0.04 15.60 -0.91
CA ARG A 178 -1.29 15.98 -1.58
C ARG A 178 -2.29 14.83 -1.54
N PRO A 179 -3.54 15.04 -1.09
CA PRO A 179 -4.56 14.00 -1.09
C PRO A 179 -5.06 13.74 -2.52
N ALA A 180 -5.33 12.46 -2.81
CA ALA A 180 -6.15 12.02 -3.92
C ALA A 180 -7.39 11.32 -3.35
N TYR A 181 -8.42 11.21 -4.14
CA TYR A 181 -9.70 10.62 -3.77
C TYR A 181 -10.08 9.51 -4.74
N VAL A 182 -10.85 8.53 -4.28
CA VAL A 182 -11.37 7.47 -5.17
C VAL A 182 -12.21 8.08 -6.30
N ALA A 183 -12.92 9.16 -6.01
CA ALA A 183 -13.65 9.93 -7.02
C ALA A 183 -12.76 10.45 -8.17
N ASP A 184 -11.45 10.64 -7.96
CA ASP A 184 -10.51 11.06 -8.99
C ASP A 184 -10.21 9.92 -10.01
N LEU A 185 -10.63 8.70 -9.71
CA LEU A 185 -10.53 7.55 -10.60
C LEU A 185 -11.71 7.44 -11.58
N ALA A 186 -12.77 8.23 -11.43
CA ALA A 186 -13.88 8.23 -12.37
C ALA A 186 -13.43 8.72 -13.76
N ASP A 187 -13.90 8.05 -14.82
CA ASP A 187 -13.55 8.42 -16.20
C ASP A 187 -14.26 9.67 -16.68
N SER A 188 -15.37 10.04 -16.05
CA SER A 188 -16.11 11.25 -16.35
C SER A 188 -16.73 11.84 -15.08
N VAL A 189 -17.02 13.14 -15.11
CA VAL A 189 -17.74 13.84 -14.02
C VAL A 189 -19.17 13.30 -13.86
N ALA A 190 -19.72 12.68 -14.90
CA ALA A 190 -21.06 12.11 -14.90
C ALA A 190 -21.11 10.66 -14.36
N ALA A 191 -19.95 10.03 -14.11
CA ALA A 191 -19.93 8.70 -13.53
C ALA A 191 -20.46 8.76 -12.07
N PRO A 192 -21.29 7.79 -11.64
CA PRO A 192 -21.80 7.77 -10.28
C PRO A 192 -20.61 7.69 -9.29
N ALA A 193 -20.67 8.49 -8.24
CA ALA A 193 -19.66 8.46 -7.20
C ALA A 193 -19.65 7.08 -6.53
N VAL A 194 -18.45 6.53 -6.32
CA VAL A 194 -18.28 5.28 -5.59
C VAL A 194 -18.70 5.50 -4.13
N ALA A 195 -19.66 4.71 -3.64
CA ALA A 195 -20.11 4.79 -2.27
C ALA A 195 -19.00 4.31 -1.31
N VAL A 196 -18.92 4.95 -0.13
CA VAL A 196 -17.94 4.57 0.91
C VAL A 196 -18.13 3.12 1.37
N GLU A 197 -19.40 2.69 1.45
CA GLU A 197 -19.80 1.32 1.78
C GLU A 197 -19.27 0.31 0.75
N ALA A 198 -19.38 0.62 -0.53
CA ALA A 198 -18.85 -0.24 -1.60
C ALA A 198 -17.31 -0.39 -1.51
N VAL A 199 -16.60 0.68 -1.09
CA VAL A 199 -15.14 0.59 -0.87
C VAL A 199 -14.84 -0.34 0.30
N LEU A 200 -15.60 -0.29 1.39
CA LEU A 200 -15.42 -1.19 2.53
C LEU A 200 -15.68 -2.66 2.14
N GLU A 201 -16.78 -2.92 1.46
CA GLU A 201 -17.16 -4.27 1.01
C GLU A 201 -16.09 -4.85 0.07
N ALA A 202 -15.66 -4.09 -0.93
CA ALA A 202 -14.62 -4.49 -1.86
C ALA A 202 -13.27 -4.71 -1.16
N LEU A 203 -12.93 -3.85 -0.17
CA LEU A 203 -11.73 -4.02 0.64
C LEU A 203 -11.74 -5.33 1.41
N LEU A 204 -12.83 -5.63 2.11
CA LEU A 204 -12.95 -6.85 2.91
C LEU A 204 -12.91 -8.10 2.01
N ALA A 205 -13.60 -8.06 0.87
CA ALA A 205 -13.59 -9.14 -0.12
C ALA A 205 -12.18 -9.40 -0.70
N ALA A 206 -11.41 -8.33 -0.97
CA ALA A 206 -10.04 -8.45 -1.47
C ALA A 206 -9.05 -8.85 -0.36
N PHE A 207 -9.28 -8.40 0.88
CA PHE A 207 -8.39 -8.65 2.00
C PHE A 207 -8.43 -10.11 2.47
N ALA A 208 -9.60 -10.71 2.61
CA ALA A 208 -9.75 -12.05 3.18
C ALA A 208 -8.86 -13.12 2.50
N PRO A 209 -8.82 -13.27 1.17
CA PRO A 209 -7.95 -14.24 0.51
C PRO A 209 -6.46 -13.91 0.68
N LEU A 210 -6.06 -12.62 0.59
CA LEU A 210 -4.67 -12.20 0.78
C LEU A 210 -4.19 -12.46 2.21
N TYR A 211 -5.00 -12.14 3.21
CA TYR A 211 -4.73 -12.42 4.60
C TYR A 211 -4.61 -13.92 4.85
N GLY A 212 -5.46 -14.74 4.23
CA GLY A 212 -5.40 -16.19 4.31
C GLY A 212 -4.08 -16.76 3.77
N VAL A 213 -3.57 -16.24 2.65
CA VAL A 213 -2.25 -16.62 2.09
C VAL A 213 -1.14 -16.18 3.04
N TRP A 214 -1.14 -14.91 3.44
CA TRP A 214 -0.13 -14.32 4.30
C TRP A 214 -0.04 -15.02 5.66
N ARG A 215 -1.18 -15.33 6.29
CA ARG A 215 -1.23 -15.99 7.59
C ARG A 215 -0.60 -17.39 7.57
N ARG A 216 -0.73 -18.12 6.46
CA ARG A 216 -0.17 -19.48 6.32
C ARG A 216 1.28 -19.49 5.84
N ASN A 217 1.66 -18.57 4.98
CA ASN A 217 2.90 -18.66 4.19
C ASN A 217 3.81 -17.44 4.35
N GLY A 218 3.43 -16.45 5.18
CA GLY A 218 4.12 -15.17 5.24
C GLY A 218 3.94 -14.34 3.97
N PHE A 219 4.76 -13.29 3.81
CA PHE A 219 4.65 -12.36 2.70
C PHE A 219 5.27 -12.88 1.39
N ALA A 220 6.14 -13.88 1.46
CA ALA A 220 6.90 -14.36 0.29
C ALA A 220 6.06 -14.67 -0.96
N PRO A 221 4.89 -15.35 -0.87
CA PRO A 221 4.06 -15.61 -2.05
C PRO A 221 3.42 -14.37 -2.69
N LEU A 222 3.45 -13.24 -2.01
CA LEU A 222 2.81 -11.98 -2.42
C LEU A 222 3.80 -10.95 -2.96
N VAL A 223 5.10 -11.25 -2.93
CA VAL A 223 6.19 -10.33 -3.28
C VAL A 223 6.09 -9.87 -4.73
N ASP A 224 5.84 -10.80 -5.66
CA ASP A 224 5.83 -10.46 -7.09
C ASP A 224 4.69 -9.50 -7.43
N GLU A 225 3.48 -9.75 -6.91
CA GLU A 225 2.36 -8.83 -7.08
C GLU A 225 2.63 -7.48 -6.41
N PHE A 226 3.16 -7.48 -5.18
CA PHE A 226 3.53 -6.24 -4.51
C PHE A 226 4.53 -5.43 -5.33
N ASN A 227 5.59 -6.08 -5.84
CA ASN A 227 6.61 -5.42 -6.65
C ASN A 227 6.05 -4.86 -7.95
N ALA A 228 5.17 -5.60 -8.62
CA ALA A 228 4.54 -5.15 -9.87
C ALA A 228 3.77 -3.82 -9.69
N TYR A 229 3.18 -3.62 -8.52
CA TYR A 229 2.36 -2.43 -8.23
C TYR A 229 2.98 -1.47 -7.20
N SER A 230 4.22 -1.70 -6.80
CA SER A 230 4.96 -0.80 -5.93
C SER A 230 5.20 0.55 -6.63
N SER A 231 5.03 1.65 -5.87
CA SER A 231 5.39 2.98 -6.37
C SER A 231 6.90 3.16 -6.59
N LEU A 232 7.72 2.22 -6.13
CA LEU A 232 9.16 2.20 -6.32
C LEU A 232 9.58 1.36 -7.53
N ASN A 233 8.64 0.62 -8.14
CA ASN A 233 8.93 -0.19 -9.31
C ASN A 233 9.47 0.69 -10.45
N GLY A 234 10.61 0.31 -11.03
CA GLY A 234 11.28 1.07 -12.08
C GLY A 234 11.88 2.41 -11.62
N GLN A 235 12.00 2.65 -10.31
CA GLN A 235 12.60 3.87 -9.77
C GLN A 235 14.00 3.61 -9.23
N ASN A 236 14.93 4.52 -9.50
CA ASN A 236 16.20 4.56 -8.79
C ASN A 236 15.97 5.07 -7.37
N VAL A 237 16.22 4.22 -6.37
CA VAL A 237 16.05 4.57 -4.96
C VAL A 237 17.40 4.59 -4.25
N ARG A 238 17.62 5.63 -3.43
CA ARG A 238 18.76 5.70 -2.54
C ARG A 238 18.29 5.36 -1.13
N MET A 239 18.83 4.30 -0.55
CA MET A 239 18.66 4.06 0.89
C MET A 239 19.55 5.04 1.66
N VAL A 240 18.93 5.80 2.55
CA VAL A 240 19.64 6.64 3.52
C VAL A 240 19.56 5.89 4.84
N ASP A 241 20.72 5.37 5.26
CA ASP A 241 20.86 4.76 6.58
C ASP A 241 20.81 5.89 7.61
N ARG A 242 19.73 5.95 8.38
CA ARG A 242 19.61 6.84 9.53
C ARG A 242 19.76 5.96 10.76
N ALA A 243 20.88 6.09 11.43
CA ALA A 243 21.17 5.43 12.71
C ALA A 243 20.08 5.66 13.79
N ASP A 244 19.24 6.68 13.61
CA ASP A 244 18.19 7.10 14.55
C ASP A 244 16.90 6.25 14.50
N TYR A 245 16.83 5.18 13.69
CA TYR A 245 15.65 4.32 13.57
C TYR A 245 15.84 2.92 14.16
N LEU A 246 16.90 2.70 14.92
CA LEU A 246 17.17 1.45 15.65
C LEU A 246 16.82 1.59 17.14
N LEU A 247 15.62 2.03 17.47
CA LEU A 247 15.03 1.89 18.80
C LEU A 247 13.61 1.34 18.70
#